data_889cb3ef6c127b3899780e41738a825f
#
_entry.id   889cb3ef6c127b3899780e41738a825f
#
_cell.length_a   1.000
_cell.length_b   1.000
_cell.length_c   1.000
_cell.angle_alpha   90.00
_cell.angle_beta   90.00
_cell.angle_gamma   90.00
#
_symmetry.space_group_name_H-M   'P 1'
#
loop_
_entity.id
_entity.type
_entity.pdbx_description
1 polymer ?
#
loop_
_entity_poly.entity_id
_entity_poly.type
_entity_poly.pdbx_seq_one_letter_code
_entity_poly.pdbx_strand_id
1 'polypeptide(L)'
;MVISRRTVLFALGALPGVSRLVAGRTTVKIVEFDSSGRRVGVTEVEKITKTEAEWRKQLTPEQFEVTRRKGTERAFTGKYAANHADGIYRCICCATALFDSKTKFESGTGWPSFWQPIAKENVAGAGDTSYGMVRDEVLCARCDGHLGHVFHDGPRPTGLRYCMNSASLDFFPRGNEHA
;
A
#
# COMPACT_ATOMS: atom_id res chain seq x y z
N MET A 1 9.60 -80.43 21.93
CA MET A 1 8.99 -79.61 20.92
C MET A 1 9.07 -78.16 21.46
N VAL A 2 10.10 -77.39 21.01
CA VAL A 2 10.48 -76.11 21.58
C VAL A 2 9.99 -75.05 20.60
N ILE A 3 9.07 -74.16 21.01
CA ILE A 3 8.53 -73.10 20.24
C ILE A 3 9.37 -71.79 20.50
N SER A 4 10.13 -71.38 19.49
CA SER A 4 10.93 -70.14 19.54
C SER A 4 10.04 -68.91 19.37
N ARG A 5 10.05 -68.00 20.34
CA ARG A 5 9.42 -66.68 20.24
C ARG A 5 10.39 -65.70 19.51
N ARG A 6 10.06 -65.27 18.30
CA ARG A 6 10.73 -64.17 17.60
C ARG A 6 10.20 -62.84 18.13
N THR A 7 11.07 -62.08 18.77
CA THR A 7 10.82 -60.69 19.16
C THR A 7 10.98 -59.77 17.93
N VAL A 8 9.90 -59.12 17.57
CA VAL A 8 9.93 -58.08 16.48
C VAL A 8 10.17 -56.74 17.16
N LEU A 9 11.36 -56.14 16.93
CA LEU A 9 11.65 -54.78 17.34
C LEU A 9 11.01 -53.80 16.30
N PHE A 10 10.05 -53.02 16.74
CA PHE A 10 9.58 -51.86 16.01
C PHE A 10 10.55 -50.70 16.25
N ALA A 11 11.26 -50.29 15.22
CA ALA A 11 12.03 -49.05 15.23
C ALA A 11 11.08 -47.85 15.05
N LEU A 12 10.91 -47.02 16.09
CA LEU A 12 10.25 -45.74 15.98
C LEU A 12 11.18 -44.78 15.16
N GLY A 13 10.84 -44.55 13.90
CA GLY A 13 11.45 -43.51 13.08
C GLY A 13 11.01 -42.14 13.58
N ALA A 14 11.91 -41.36 14.14
CA ALA A 14 11.69 -39.96 14.45
C ALA A 14 11.59 -39.17 13.15
N LEU A 15 10.43 -38.59 12.89
CA LEU A 15 10.25 -37.62 11.77
C LEU A 15 11.03 -36.34 12.10
N PRO A 16 11.84 -35.81 11.16
CA PRO A 16 12.51 -34.55 11.38
C PRO A 16 11.47 -33.42 11.47
N GLY A 17 11.44 -32.75 12.62
CA GLY A 17 10.60 -31.59 12.85
C GLY A 17 10.93 -30.50 11.84
N VAL A 18 9.99 -30.15 10.96
CA VAL A 18 10.07 -29.00 10.07
C VAL A 18 10.03 -27.76 10.94
N SER A 19 11.20 -27.21 11.26
CA SER A 19 11.32 -25.92 11.92
C SER A 19 10.79 -24.86 10.95
N ARG A 20 9.55 -24.39 11.15
CA ARG A 20 9.02 -23.21 10.48
C ARG A 20 9.82 -22.03 11.01
N LEU A 21 10.76 -21.53 10.20
CA LEU A 21 11.32 -20.19 10.37
C LEU A 21 10.16 -19.21 10.37
N VAL A 22 9.81 -18.68 11.54
CA VAL A 22 8.92 -17.53 11.67
C VAL A 22 9.72 -16.35 11.15
N ALA A 23 9.49 -15.98 9.88
CA ALA A 23 10.03 -14.73 9.34
C ALA A 23 9.59 -13.60 10.30
N GLY A 24 10.55 -12.88 10.87
CA GLY A 24 10.29 -11.78 11.80
C GLY A 24 9.31 -10.80 11.14
N ARG A 25 8.22 -10.47 11.84
CA ARG A 25 7.22 -9.53 11.35
C ARG A 25 7.87 -8.15 11.28
N THR A 26 8.00 -7.62 10.08
CA THR A 26 8.53 -6.26 9.87
C THR A 26 7.45 -5.26 10.28
N THR A 27 7.79 -4.32 11.16
CA THR A 27 6.90 -3.24 11.57
C THR A 27 7.26 -1.93 10.87
N VAL A 28 6.30 -1.00 10.82
CA VAL A 28 6.48 0.35 10.30
C VAL A 28 5.65 1.32 11.15
N LYS A 29 6.17 2.53 11.34
CA LYS A 29 5.41 3.60 11.98
C LYS A 29 4.55 4.32 10.95
N ILE A 30 3.26 4.46 11.24
CA ILE A 30 2.32 5.26 10.47
C ILE A 30 1.61 6.25 11.38
N VAL A 31 1.05 7.29 10.79
CA VAL A 31 0.12 8.20 11.48
C VAL A 31 -1.30 7.77 11.17
N GLU A 32 -2.09 7.56 12.20
CA GLU A 32 -3.51 7.26 12.06
C GLU A 32 -4.35 8.54 12.03
N PHE A 33 -5.40 8.50 11.22
CA PHE A 33 -6.38 9.57 11.06
C PHE A 33 -7.79 8.99 11.18
N ASP A 34 -8.66 9.68 11.89
CA ASP A 34 -10.09 9.35 11.98
C ASP A 34 -10.84 9.68 10.66
N SER A 35 -12.14 9.45 10.64
CA SER A 35 -13.01 9.71 9.48
C SER A 35 -13.08 11.20 9.12
N SER A 36 -12.93 12.09 10.11
CA SER A 36 -12.88 13.53 9.89
C SER A 36 -11.53 14.03 9.33
N GLY A 37 -10.51 13.14 9.25
CA GLY A 37 -9.14 13.49 8.86
C GLY A 37 -8.35 14.15 9.98
N ARG A 38 -8.80 14.06 11.24
CA ARG A 38 -8.05 14.51 12.40
C ARG A 38 -6.97 13.47 12.74
N ARG A 39 -5.76 13.94 13.01
CA ARG A 39 -4.63 13.10 13.43
C ARG A 39 -4.94 12.46 14.79
N VAL A 40 -4.92 11.13 14.84
CA VAL A 40 -5.11 10.35 16.07
C VAL A 40 -3.77 10.15 16.79
N GLY A 41 -2.75 9.68 16.09
CA GLY A 41 -1.44 9.45 16.69
C GLY A 41 -0.49 8.73 15.76
N VAL A 42 0.74 8.51 16.23
CA VAL A 42 1.71 7.62 15.58
C VAL A 42 1.56 6.24 16.18
N THR A 43 1.37 5.23 15.32
CA THR A 43 1.20 3.83 15.70
C THR A 43 2.23 2.98 14.99
N GLU A 44 2.86 2.06 15.70
CA GLU A 44 3.68 1.03 15.09
C GLU A 44 2.80 -0.16 14.69
N VAL A 45 2.78 -0.47 13.40
CA VAL A 45 1.93 -1.52 12.83
C VAL A 45 2.75 -2.53 12.04
N GLU A 46 2.26 -3.75 11.93
CA GLU A 46 2.88 -4.74 11.05
C GLU A 46 2.72 -4.32 9.58
N LYS A 47 3.78 -4.50 8.80
CA LYS A 47 3.69 -4.43 7.34
C LYS A 47 2.76 -5.51 6.82
N ILE A 48 1.96 -5.16 5.82
CA ILE A 48 1.05 -6.10 5.19
C ILE A 48 1.73 -6.74 3.99
N THR A 49 2.11 -8.00 4.17
CA THR A 49 2.67 -8.83 3.09
C THR A 49 1.66 -9.92 2.75
N LYS A 50 1.29 -10.02 1.48
CA LYS A 50 0.39 -11.05 0.94
C LYS A 50 1.00 -11.65 -0.32
N THR A 51 0.60 -12.87 -0.63
CA THR A 51 0.92 -13.52 -1.90
C THR A 51 0.21 -12.82 -3.07
N GLU A 52 0.70 -13.01 -4.27
CA GLU A 52 0.04 -12.48 -5.48
C GLU A 52 -1.41 -12.96 -5.59
N ALA A 53 -1.67 -14.22 -5.28
CA ALA A 53 -3.02 -14.79 -5.31
C ALA A 53 -3.98 -14.12 -4.32
N GLU A 54 -3.51 -13.76 -3.13
CA GLU A 54 -4.30 -13.05 -2.13
C GLU A 54 -4.57 -11.61 -2.55
N TRP A 55 -3.59 -10.90 -3.14
CA TRP A 55 -3.80 -9.57 -3.70
C TRP A 55 -4.80 -9.58 -4.85
N ARG A 56 -4.72 -10.56 -5.76
CA ARG A 56 -5.69 -10.70 -6.87
C ARG A 56 -7.12 -10.99 -6.42
N LYS A 57 -7.32 -11.59 -5.26
CA LYS A 57 -8.65 -11.78 -4.66
C LYS A 57 -9.24 -10.49 -4.10
N GLN A 58 -8.38 -9.57 -3.64
CA GLN A 58 -8.78 -8.32 -3.00
C GLN A 58 -8.94 -7.17 -3.98
N LEU A 59 -8.12 -7.13 -5.02
CA LEU A 59 -7.99 -6.00 -5.95
C LEU A 59 -8.62 -6.33 -7.30
N THR A 60 -9.14 -5.30 -7.97
CA THR A 60 -9.50 -5.45 -9.40
C THR A 60 -8.23 -5.68 -10.23
N PRO A 61 -8.34 -6.21 -11.48
CA PRO A 61 -7.18 -6.38 -12.35
C PRO A 61 -6.36 -5.09 -12.52
N GLU A 62 -7.01 -3.94 -12.72
CA GLU A 62 -6.33 -2.64 -12.85
C GLU A 62 -5.63 -2.21 -11.57
N GLN A 63 -6.32 -2.30 -10.42
CA GLN A 63 -5.72 -2.00 -9.11
C GLN A 63 -4.50 -2.88 -8.81
N PHE A 64 -4.59 -4.16 -9.15
CA PHE A 64 -3.47 -5.09 -8.99
C PHE A 64 -2.29 -4.70 -9.89
N GLU A 65 -2.55 -4.44 -11.19
CA GLU A 65 -1.51 -4.04 -12.14
C GLU A 65 -0.81 -2.76 -11.69
N VAL A 66 -1.57 -1.75 -11.26
CA VAL A 66 -1.01 -0.50 -10.75
C VAL A 66 -0.23 -0.74 -9.45
N THR A 67 -0.86 -1.33 -8.42
CA THR A 67 -0.27 -1.32 -7.06
C THR A 67 0.76 -2.41 -6.83
N ARG A 68 0.73 -3.53 -7.57
CA ARG A 68 1.60 -4.69 -7.36
C ARG A 68 2.57 -4.95 -8.51
N ARG A 69 2.29 -4.42 -9.71
CA ARG A 69 3.13 -4.54 -10.91
C ARG A 69 3.73 -3.21 -11.35
N LYS A 70 3.54 -2.13 -10.54
CA LYS A 70 4.04 -0.77 -10.81
C LYS A 70 3.53 -0.19 -12.15
N GLY A 71 2.31 -0.59 -12.54
CA GLY A 71 1.64 -0.05 -13.71
C GLY A 71 1.21 1.41 -13.51
N THR A 72 0.83 2.06 -14.60
CA THR A 72 0.27 3.41 -14.59
C THR A 72 -1.07 3.37 -15.32
N GLU A 73 -2.14 3.87 -14.70
CA GLU A 73 -3.44 4.04 -15.36
C GLU A 73 -3.35 5.08 -16.48
N ARG A 74 -4.24 5.01 -17.47
CA ARG A 74 -4.28 6.00 -18.54
C ARG A 74 -4.67 7.38 -17.99
N ALA A 75 -3.97 8.44 -18.43
CA ALA A 75 -4.27 9.81 -18.05
C ALA A 75 -5.72 10.18 -18.39
N PHE A 76 -6.37 10.96 -17.55
CA PHE A 76 -7.76 11.45 -17.66
C PHE A 76 -8.84 10.38 -17.58
N THR A 77 -8.52 9.12 -17.26
CA THR A 77 -9.52 8.05 -17.12
C THR A 77 -9.79 7.66 -15.66
N GLY A 78 -8.88 8.03 -14.75
CA GLY A 78 -8.99 7.69 -13.34
C GLY A 78 -10.09 8.49 -12.63
N LYS A 79 -10.85 7.81 -11.75
CA LYS A 79 -12.04 8.38 -11.08
C LYS A 79 -11.75 9.59 -10.18
N TYR A 80 -10.50 9.81 -9.80
CA TYR A 80 -10.14 10.88 -8.87
C TYR A 80 -9.38 12.04 -9.50
N ALA A 81 -9.07 12.00 -10.79
CA ALA A 81 -8.41 13.11 -11.47
C ALA A 81 -9.20 14.42 -11.26
N ALA A 82 -10.50 14.41 -11.56
CA ALA A 82 -11.41 15.56 -11.41
C ALA A 82 -12.23 15.54 -10.10
N ASN A 83 -11.84 14.78 -9.07
CA ASN A 83 -12.57 14.76 -7.81
C ASN A 83 -12.19 15.98 -6.96
N HIS A 84 -13.17 16.82 -6.61
CA HIS A 84 -13.03 18.02 -5.76
C HIS A 84 -13.73 17.89 -4.41
N ALA A 85 -14.30 16.72 -4.09
CA ALA A 85 -14.97 16.51 -2.83
C ALA A 85 -13.98 16.60 -1.64
N ASP A 86 -14.46 17.11 -0.49
CA ASP A 86 -13.66 17.15 0.73
C ASP A 86 -13.59 15.75 1.37
N GLY A 87 -12.37 15.28 1.66
CA GLY A 87 -12.17 13.95 2.22
C GLY A 87 -10.71 13.50 2.24
N ILE A 88 -10.55 12.21 2.55
CA ILE A 88 -9.24 11.56 2.69
C ILE A 88 -9.07 10.48 1.64
N TYR A 89 -7.96 10.52 0.93
CA TYR A 89 -7.53 9.45 0.04
C TYR A 89 -6.71 8.42 0.81
N ARG A 90 -7.16 7.19 0.79
CA ARG A 90 -6.54 6.05 1.48
C ARG A 90 -5.99 5.05 0.48
N CYS A 91 -5.02 4.24 0.91
CA CYS A 91 -4.47 3.16 0.10
C CYS A 91 -5.55 2.10 -0.18
N ILE A 92 -5.78 1.79 -1.46
CA ILE A 92 -6.74 0.76 -1.89
C ILE A 92 -6.39 -0.64 -1.35
N CYS A 93 -5.11 -0.89 -1.08
CA CYS A 93 -4.62 -2.18 -0.60
C CYS A 93 -4.82 -2.39 0.91
N CYS A 94 -4.73 -1.33 1.74
CA CYS A 94 -4.63 -1.48 3.19
C CYS A 94 -5.30 -0.36 3.99
N ALA A 95 -6.02 0.55 3.35
CA ALA A 95 -6.75 1.67 3.94
C ALA A 95 -5.91 2.68 4.76
N THR A 96 -4.56 2.64 4.67
CA THR A 96 -3.70 3.66 5.26
C THR A 96 -4.04 5.02 4.65
N ALA A 97 -4.25 6.06 5.48
CA ALA A 97 -4.50 7.43 5.02
C ALA A 97 -3.25 7.98 4.31
N LEU A 98 -3.38 8.46 3.08
CA LEU A 98 -2.25 8.87 2.24
C LEU A 98 -2.26 10.37 1.94
N PHE A 99 -3.40 10.90 1.50
CA PHE A 99 -3.52 12.31 1.11
C PHE A 99 -4.83 12.92 1.60
N ASP A 100 -4.78 14.20 1.91
CA ASP A 100 -5.96 15.02 2.23
C ASP A 100 -6.39 15.79 0.97
N SER A 101 -7.69 15.85 0.68
CA SER A 101 -8.25 16.65 -0.43
C SER A 101 -7.80 18.11 -0.40
N LYS A 102 -7.51 18.65 0.78
CA LYS A 102 -6.99 20.02 0.97
C LYS A 102 -5.62 20.27 0.33
N THR A 103 -4.87 19.19 0.07
CA THR A 103 -3.56 19.26 -0.59
C THR A 103 -3.63 18.93 -2.08
N LYS A 104 -4.83 18.55 -2.59
CA LYS A 104 -5.06 18.25 -3.98
C LYS A 104 -5.09 19.55 -4.81
N PHE A 105 -4.53 19.49 -6.00
CA PHE A 105 -4.57 20.61 -6.96
C PHE A 105 -4.67 20.09 -8.40
N GLU A 106 -5.10 20.97 -9.30
CA GLU A 106 -5.20 20.67 -10.72
C GLU A 106 -3.84 20.87 -11.42
N SER A 107 -3.19 19.74 -11.72
CA SER A 107 -1.89 19.74 -12.40
C SER A 107 -1.98 19.74 -13.93
N GLY A 108 -3.16 19.47 -14.48
CA GLY A 108 -3.35 19.30 -15.92
C GLY A 108 -2.79 18.01 -16.51
N THR A 109 -2.21 17.13 -15.67
CA THR A 109 -1.56 15.89 -16.14
C THR A 109 -2.53 14.73 -16.38
N GLY A 110 -3.76 14.82 -15.86
CA GLY A 110 -4.79 13.80 -15.98
C GLY A 110 -4.77 12.75 -14.87
N TRP A 111 -3.97 12.95 -13.84
CA TRP A 111 -3.91 12.15 -12.62
C TRP A 111 -4.16 13.00 -11.38
N PRO A 112 -4.72 12.45 -10.29
CA PRO A 112 -4.85 13.17 -9.04
C PRO A 112 -3.48 13.59 -8.51
N SER A 113 -3.32 14.88 -8.23
CA SER A 113 -2.05 15.49 -7.84
C SER A 113 -2.18 16.20 -6.51
N PHE A 114 -1.18 16.01 -5.64
CA PHE A 114 -1.15 16.56 -4.28
C PHE A 114 0.20 17.22 -4.04
N TRP A 115 0.24 18.33 -3.29
CA TRP A 115 1.51 18.99 -3.00
C TRP A 115 2.23 18.44 -1.74
N GLN A 116 1.54 17.61 -0.93
CA GLN A 116 2.14 16.81 0.16
C GLN A 116 1.24 15.63 0.54
N PRO A 117 1.78 14.57 1.17
CA PRO A 117 0.99 13.52 1.81
C PRO A 117 0.36 14.04 3.10
N ILE A 118 -0.67 13.36 3.61
CA ILE A 118 -1.32 13.69 4.89
C ILE A 118 -0.36 13.51 6.08
N ALA A 119 0.58 12.57 5.97
CA ALA A 119 1.71 12.37 6.88
C ALA A 119 2.87 11.72 6.10
N LYS A 120 4.11 12.18 6.35
CA LYS A 120 5.30 11.66 5.69
C LYS A 120 5.54 10.18 6.01
N GLU A 121 5.18 9.76 7.21
CA GLU A 121 5.31 8.40 7.70
C GLU A 121 4.41 7.40 6.95
N ASN A 122 3.36 7.86 6.30
CA ASN A 122 2.39 7.01 5.61
C ASN A 122 2.77 6.68 4.17
N VAL A 123 3.78 7.34 3.63
CA VAL A 123 4.35 7.08 2.31
C VAL A 123 5.85 6.77 2.43
N ALA A 124 6.35 5.98 1.49
CA ALA A 124 7.77 5.70 1.35
C ALA A 124 8.22 6.09 -0.06
N GLY A 125 9.47 6.52 -0.19
CA GLY A 125 10.08 6.82 -1.48
C GLY A 125 11.00 5.69 -1.92
N ALA A 126 11.05 5.40 -3.22
CA ALA A 126 12.04 4.56 -3.86
C ALA A 126 12.48 5.20 -5.18
N GLY A 127 13.79 5.14 -5.49
CA GLY A 127 14.28 5.62 -6.78
C GLY A 127 13.74 4.72 -7.90
N ASP A 128 13.20 5.33 -8.94
CA ASP A 128 12.74 4.66 -10.15
C ASP A 128 13.48 5.20 -11.37
N THR A 129 14.23 4.31 -12.05
CA THR A 129 14.98 4.63 -13.27
C THR A 129 14.36 4.05 -14.53
N SER A 130 13.13 3.53 -14.46
CA SER A 130 12.44 2.94 -15.59
C SER A 130 12.13 3.95 -16.70
N TYR A 131 11.99 3.47 -17.92
CA TYR A 131 11.70 4.27 -19.12
C TYR A 131 12.69 5.43 -19.40
N GLY A 132 13.95 5.32 -18.93
CA GLY A 132 14.99 6.32 -19.15
C GLY A 132 14.79 7.64 -18.38
N MET A 133 13.91 7.67 -17.38
CA MET A 133 13.67 8.84 -16.52
C MET A 133 14.07 8.49 -15.08
N VAL A 134 14.71 9.46 -14.40
CA VAL A 134 14.95 9.35 -12.95
C VAL A 134 13.75 9.97 -12.25
N ARG A 135 12.99 9.16 -11.53
CA ARG A 135 11.79 9.58 -10.79
C ARG A 135 11.81 8.97 -9.41
N ASP A 136 11.23 9.66 -8.44
CA ASP A 136 11.05 9.11 -7.12
C ASP A 136 9.67 8.42 -7.05
N GLU A 137 9.69 7.10 -6.99
CA GLU A 137 8.49 6.28 -6.80
C GLU A 137 7.90 6.54 -5.42
N VAL A 138 6.58 6.64 -5.34
CA VAL A 138 5.84 6.77 -4.07
C VAL A 138 5.12 5.47 -3.78
N LEU A 139 5.41 4.90 -2.61
CA LEU A 139 4.83 3.65 -2.10
C LEU A 139 3.99 3.92 -0.86
N CYS A 140 3.01 3.08 -0.59
CA CYS A 140 2.36 3.02 0.71
C CYS A 140 3.33 2.43 1.75
N ALA A 141 3.61 3.13 2.84
CA ALA A 141 4.57 2.69 3.86
C ALA A 141 4.19 1.35 4.51
N ARG A 142 2.88 1.04 4.62
CA ARG A 142 2.41 -0.16 5.32
C ARG A 142 2.39 -1.43 4.45
N CYS A 143 2.12 -1.31 3.15
CA CYS A 143 1.94 -2.50 2.29
C CYS A 143 2.81 -2.52 1.04
N ASP A 144 3.71 -1.54 0.90
CA ASP A 144 4.60 -1.37 -0.26
C ASP A 144 3.86 -1.29 -1.61
N GLY A 145 2.57 -0.89 -1.59
CA GLY A 145 1.79 -0.69 -2.80
C GLY A 145 2.27 0.52 -3.57
N HIS A 146 2.55 0.34 -4.87
CA HIS A 146 2.85 1.45 -5.75
C HIS A 146 1.68 2.41 -5.83
N LEU A 147 1.94 3.70 -5.63
CA LEU A 147 0.93 4.76 -5.67
C LEU A 147 1.06 5.65 -6.89
N GLY A 148 2.27 5.96 -7.27
CA GLY A 148 2.63 6.89 -8.33
C GLY A 148 4.05 7.41 -8.14
N HIS A 149 4.29 8.66 -8.53
CA HIS A 149 5.61 9.30 -8.47
C HIS A 149 5.52 10.71 -7.90
N VAL A 150 6.63 11.20 -7.35
CA VAL A 150 6.77 12.59 -6.93
C VAL A 150 7.71 13.34 -7.87
N PHE A 151 7.36 14.59 -8.19
CA PHE A 151 8.06 15.51 -9.08
C PHE A 151 8.32 16.82 -8.35
N HIS A 152 9.31 17.60 -8.84
CA HIS A 152 9.73 18.90 -8.27
C HIS A 152 9.14 20.09 -9.03
N ASP A 153 7.98 19.91 -9.64
CA ASP A 153 7.27 20.90 -10.45
C ASP A 153 5.91 21.28 -9.84
N GLY A 154 5.74 21.04 -8.56
CA GLY A 154 4.51 21.33 -7.83
C GLY A 154 4.40 22.79 -7.34
N PRO A 155 3.24 23.16 -6.79
CA PRO A 155 3.00 24.50 -6.25
C PRO A 155 3.68 24.70 -4.89
N ARG A 156 3.73 25.97 -4.46
CA ARG A 156 4.02 26.28 -3.05
C ARG A 156 2.96 25.64 -2.14
N PRO A 157 3.29 25.27 -0.89
CA PRO A 157 4.53 25.63 -0.17
C PRO A 157 5.70 24.65 -0.39
N THR A 158 5.48 23.44 -0.94
CA THR A 158 6.51 22.40 -1.00
C THR A 158 7.32 22.40 -2.30
N GLY A 159 6.75 22.88 -3.40
CA GLY A 159 7.33 22.72 -4.74
C GLY A 159 7.21 21.27 -5.26
N LEU A 160 6.53 20.37 -4.53
CA LEU A 160 6.38 18.97 -4.90
C LEU A 160 5.01 18.70 -5.53
N ARG A 161 4.99 17.78 -6.50
CA ARG A 161 3.78 17.21 -7.07
C ARG A 161 3.79 15.70 -6.92
N TYR A 162 3.00 15.21 -6.01
CA TYR A 162 2.69 13.78 -5.84
C TYR A 162 1.62 13.41 -6.87
N CYS A 163 2.03 12.82 -7.98
CA CYS A 163 1.16 12.40 -9.09
C CYS A 163 0.78 10.95 -8.90
N MET A 164 -0.45 10.71 -8.44
CA MET A 164 -0.90 9.40 -7.98
C MET A 164 -1.86 8.74 -8.96
N ASN A 165 -1.87 7.42 -9.05
CA ASN A 165 -2.88 6.67 -9.79
C ASN A 165 -4.19 6.64 -8.99
N SER A 166 -5.32 6.96 -9.60
CA SER A 166 -6.64 6.79 -8.98
C SER A 166 -6.89 5.34 -8.57
N ALA A 167 -6.41 4.38 -9.36
CA ALA A 167 -6.54 2.95 -9.10
C ALA A 167 -5.81 2.50 -7.82
N SER A 168 -4.82 3.27 -7.34
CA SER A 168 -4.10 2.99 -6.10
C SER A 168 -4.79 3.57 -4.85
N LEU A 169 -5.83 4.38 -5.04
CA LEU A 169 -6.49 5.16 -4.01
C LEU A 169 -7.95 4.71 -3.82
N ASP A 170 -8.43 4.92 -2.59
CA ASP A 170 -9.85 4.95 -2.27
C ASP A 170 -10.17 6.25 -1.55
N PHE A 171 -11.35 6.84 -1.82
CA PHE A 171 -11.73 8.16 -1.32
C PHE A 171 -12.85 8.03 -0.29
N PHE A 172 -12.62 8.63 0.87
CA PHE A 172 -13.55 8.70 1.99
C PHE A 172 -13.97 10.15 2.19
N PRO A 173 -15.23 10.52 1.87
CA PRO A 173 -15.74 11.86 2.12
C PRO A 173 -15.64 12.22 3.59
N ARG A 174 -15.26 13.47 3.89
CA ARG A 174 -15.24 14.00 5.24
C ARG A 174 -16.68 14.33 5.67
N GLY A 175 -17.08 13.87 6.84
CA GLY A 175 -18.41 14.16 7.38
C GLY A 175 -19.47 13.08 7.16
N ASN A 176 -19.16 11.95 6.53
CA ASN A 176 -20.05 10.78 6.54
C ASN A 176 -19.80 9.92 7.79
N GLU A 177 -19.91 10.50 8.97
CA GLU A 177 -20.31 9.75 10.15
C GLU A 177 -21.85 9.73 10.10
N HIS A 178 -22.38 8.55 9.84
CA HIS A 178 -23.80 8.16 9.86
C HIS A 178 -24.59 8.25 8.54
N ALA A 179 -24.76 7.10 7.96
CA ALA A 179 -26.07 6.59 7.63
C ALA A 179 -26.17 5.18 8.19
#